data_16200f89a23dcb2774273ea5b815ee82
#
_entry.id   16200f89a23dcb2774273ea5b815ee82
#
_cell.length_a   1.000
_cell.length_b   1.000
_cell.length_c   1.000
_cell.angle_alpha   90.00
_cell.angle_beta   90.00
_cell.angle_gamma   90.00
#
_symmetry.space_group_name_H-M   'P 1'
#
loop_
_entity.id
_entity.type
_entity.pdbx_description
1 polymer ?
#
loop_
_entity_poly.entity_id
_entity_poly.type
_entity_poly.pdbx_seq_one_letter_code
_entity_poly.pdbx_strand_id
1 'polypeptide(L)'
;MNSNVEKSYVVGIDIGGTNTVYGIVDARGTVIASSSIKTGAYEQIDDYVNVVCENLMRLISETGLDGQVKGIGIGAPNGNYYSGTIEFAPNLPWKGIIPLAAMFEERTGIPAALTNDANAAAIGEMTYGAARGMKDFIMITLGTGVGSGIVVNGQMVYGHDGFAGELGHVIMRRENGRLCGCGRKGCLEAYCSATGVARSAREFLTASTEPSLLRAISAEEITSKDVYDAAVKGDKIAQDIFNFTGTILGEALADFIAFSSPEAIVLFGGLAKSGDYIFNPIQEALDANVLPIYKGKTKLLMSELKDADAAVLGASALGWEAKSMK
;
A
#
# COMPACT_ATOMS: atom_id res chain seq x y z
N MET A 1 -14.50 -18.23 -37.56
CA MET A 1 -13.06 -18.29 -37.32
C MET A 1 -12.82 -17.59 -36.01
N ASN A 2 -12.71 -18.33 -34.90
CA ASN A 2 -12.29 -17.74 -33.63
C ASN A 2 -10.77 -17.52 -33.72
N SER A 3 -10.38 -16.30 -34.09
CA SER A 3 -9.00 -15.88 -33.88
C SER A 3 -8.76 -15.89 -32.36
N ASN A 4 -7.93 -16.81 -31.87
CA ASN A 4 -7.38 -16.73 -30.54
C ASN A 4 -6.53 -15.45 -30.47
N VAL A 5 -7.14 -14.33 -30.12
CA VAL A 5 -6.39 -13.11 -29.79
C VAL A 5 -5.65 -13.39 -28.51
N GLU A 6 -4.33 -13.34 -28.56
CA GLU A 6 -3.49 -13.52 -27.39
C GLU A 6 -3.78 -12.38 -26.39
N LYS A 7 -4.27 -12.74 -25.21
CA LYS A 7 -4.60 -11.74 -24.18
C LYS A 7 -3.31 -11.32 -23.46
N SER A 8 -2.72 -10.23 -23.93
CA SER A 8 -1.39 -9.75 -23.52
C SER A 8 -1.40 -8.56 -22.58
N TYR A 9 -2.60 -8.12 -22.18
CA TYR A 9 -2.79 -6.95 -21.31
C TYR A 9 -3.67 -7.29 -20.11
N VAL A 10 -3.48 -6.53 -19.05
CA VAL A 10 -4.33 -6.55 -17.86
C VAL A 10 -4.72 -5.12 -17.49
N VAL A 11 -5.76 -4.99 -16.70
CA VAL A 11 -6.18 -3.72 -16.12
C VAL A 11 -5.85 -3.72 -14.63
N GLY A 12 -5.31 -2.62 -14.14
CA GLY A 12 -5.20 -2.31 -12.72
C GLY A 12 -6.17 -1.23 -12.32
N ILE A 13 -6.88 -1.43 -11.23
CA ILE A 13 -7.77 -0.43 -10.59
C ILE A 13 -7.35 -0.30 -9.14
N ASP A 14 -6.91 0.89 -8.74
CA ASP A 14 -6.62 1.23 -7.34
C ASP A 14 -7.70 2.16 -6.81
N ILE A 15 -8.41 1.71 -5.78
CA ILE A 15 -9.54 2.44 -5.19
C ILE A 15 -9.12 3.04 -3.86
N GLY A 16 -8.81 4.33 -3.88
CA GLY A 16 -8.59 5.11 -2.66
C GLY A 16 -9.87 5.82 -2.20
N GLY A 17 -9.88 6.31 -0.97
CA GLY A 17 -11.02 7.06 -0.42
C GLY A 17 -11.34 8.36 -1.16
N THR A 18 -10.35 8.98 -1.81
CA THR A 18 -10.51 10.24 -2.54
C THR A 18 -10.58 10.05 -4.05
N ASN A 19 -9.68 9.26 -4.60
CA ASN A 19 -9.56 9.02 -6.04
C ASN A 19 -9.50 7.52 -6.30
N THR A 20 -10.01 7.14 -7.47
CA THR A 20 -9.77 5.84 -8.09
C THR A 20 -8.92 6.06 -9.33
N VAL A 21 -7.80 5.33 -9.44
CA VAL A 21 -6.93 5.34 -10.60
C VAL A 21 -7.03 3.99 -11.30
N TYR A 22 -7.10 3.97 -12.61
CA TYR A 22 -7.15 2.74 -13.39
C TYR A 22 -6.33 2.87 -14.68
N GLY A 23 -5.83 1.75 -15.18
CA GLY A 23 -5.03 1.75 -16.40
C GLY A 23 -4.81 0.37 -16.99
N ILE A 24 -4.34 0.34 -18.22
CA ILE A 24 -4.02 -0.84 -19.00
C ILE A 24 -2.51 -1.06 -18.94
N VAL A 25 -2.09 -2.28 -18.64
CA VAL A 25 -0.69 -2.63 -18.41
C VAL A 25 -0.32 -3.84 -19.27
N ASP A 26 0.85 -3.80 -19.89
CA ASP A 26 1.42 -4.95 -20.63
C ASP A 26 2.14 -5.94 -19.69
N ALA A 27 2.59 -7.06 -20.23
CA ALA A 27 3.32 -8.10 -19.49
C ALA A 27 4.68 -7.64 -18.94
N ARG A 28 5.20 -6.51 -19.37
CA ARG A 28 6.47 -5.93 -18.88
C ARG A 28 6.28 -4.89 -17.79
N GLY A 29 5.03 -4.58 -17.46
CA GLY A 29 4.70 -3.52 -16.51
C GLY A 29 4.72 -2.12 -17.14
N THR A 30 4.55 -2.02 -18.47
CA THR A 30 4.38 -0.72 -19.11
C THR A 30 2.92 -0.31 -19.03
N VAL A 31 2.65 0.85 -18.46
CA VAL A 31 1.31 1.45 -18.47
C VAL A 31 1.06 2.03 -19.86
N ILE A 32 0.13 1.44 -20.59
CA ILE A 32 -0.22 1.85 -21.97
C ILE A 32 -1.10 3.11 -21.95
N ALA A 33 -2.08 3.11 -21.04
CA ALA A 33 -2.96 4.26 -20.81
C ALA A 33 -3.51 4.19 -19.38
N SER A 34 -3.76 5.33 -18.78
CA SER A 34 -4.37 5.42 -17.46
C SER A 34 -5.31 6.61 -17.35
N SER A 35 -6.24 6.54 -16.42
CA SER A 35 -7.17 7.61 -16.11
C SER A 35 -7.58 7.55 -14.64
N SER A 36 -8.32 8.55 -14.17
CA SER A 36 -8.78 8.59 -12.79
C SER A 36 -10.13 9.26 -12.65
N ILE A 37 -10.85 8.90 -11.59
CA ILE A 37 -12.08 9.57 -11.16
C ILE A 37 -12.04 9.87 -9.67
N LYS A 38 -12.94 10.75 -9.21
CA LYS A 38 -13.15 11.01 -7.78
C LYS A 38 -14.03 9.91 -7.19
N THR A 39 -13.48 9.10 -6.28
CA THR A 39 -14.23 8.03 -5.61
C THR A 39 -15.43 8.58 -4.83
N GLY A 40 -15.23 9.64 -4.06
CA GLY A 40 -16.27 10.24 -3.21
C GLY A 40 -17.36 11.02 -3.96
N ALA A 41 -17.32 11.09 -5.30
CA ALA A 41 -18.34 11.76 -6.09
C ALA A 41 -19.62 10.91 -6.27
N TYR A 42 -19.60 9.64 -5.86
CA TYR A 42 -20.68 8.68 -6.10
C TYR A 42 -21.20 8.12 -4.77
N GLU A 43 -22.45 8.45 -4.43
CA GLU A 43 -23.11 7.93 -3.21
C GLU A 43 -23.53 6.47 -3.38
N GLN A 44 -23.92 6.07 -4.59
CA GLN A 44 -24.33 4.70 -4.90
C GLN A 44 -23.19 3.92 -5.57
N ILE A 45 -22.96 2.71 -5.10
CA ILE A 45 -21.88 1.85 -5.63
C ILE A 45 -22.13 1.48 -7.09
N ASP A 46 -23.38 1.26 -7.50
CA ASP A 46 -23.73 0.92 -8.89
C ASP A 46 -23.38 2.06 -9.86
N ASP A 47 -23.65 3.30 -9.50
CA ASP A 47 -23.29 4.47 -10.31
C ASP A 47 -21.76 4.58 -10.47
N TYR A 48 -21.03 4.37 -9.37
CA TYR A 48 -19.57 4.36 -9.38
C TYR A 48 -19.02 3.28 -10.31
N VAL A 49 -19.47 2.03 -10.16
CA VAL A 49 -18.98 0.90 -10.97
C VAL A 49 -19.34 1.11 -12.44
N ASN A 50 -20.57 1.59 -12.77
CA ASN A 50 -20.96 1.89 -14.13
C ASN A 50 -20.02 2.90 -14.78
N VAL A 51 -19.74 4.02 -14.12
CA VAL A 51 -18.85 5.07 -14.66
C VAL A 51 -17.41 4.56 -14.83
N VAL A 52 -16.88 3.80 -13.87
CA VAL A 52 -15.53 3.23 -14.03
C VAL A 52 -15.49 2.25 -15.19
N CYS A 53 -16.47 1.35 -15.31
CA CYS A 53 -16.54 0.37 -16.39
C CYS A 53 -16.68 1.05 -17.77
N GLU A 54 -17.56 2.04 -17.90
CA GLU A 54 -17.73 2.79 -19.16
C GLU A 54 -16.43 3.48 -19.59
N ASN A 55 -15.77 4.17 -18.65
CA ASN A 55 -14.51 4.83 -18.91
C ASN A 55 -13.40 3.83 -19.25
N LEU A 56 -13.34 2.70 -18.55
CA LEU A 56 -12.37 1.64 -18.80
C LEU A 56 -12.56 1.01 -20.18
N MET A 57 -13.79 0.64 -20.54
CA MET A 57 -14.09 0.05 -21.85
C MET A 57 -13.80 1.03 -22.99
N ARG A 58 -14.09 2.32 -22.79
CA ARG A 58 -13.68 3.38 -23.72
C ARG A 58 -12.16 3.45 -23.86
N LEU A 59 -11.42 3.42 -22.76
CA LEU A 59 -9.94 3.46 -22.77
C LEU A 59 -9.35 2.26 -23.52
N ILE A 60 -9.93 1.05 -23.33
CA ILE A 60 -9.54 -0.17 -24.06
C ILE A 60 -9.79 0.00 -25.56
N SER A 61 -10.93 0.55 -25.95
CA SER A 61 -11.27 0.75 -27.36
C SER A 61 -10.42 1.83 -28.03
N GLU A 62 -10.18 2.96 -27.36
CA GLU A 62 -9.33 4.06 -27.85
C GLU A 62 -7.87 3.61 -28.05
N THR A 63 -7.41 2.62 -27.28
CA THR A 63 -6.07 2.04 -27.44
C THR A 63 -6.01 0.88 -28.44
N GLY A 64 -7.17 0.46 -29.00
CA GLY A 64 -7.25 -0.66 -29.95
C GLY A 64 -7.00 -2.02 -29.33
N LEU A 65 -7.25 -2.17 -28.04
CA LEU A 65 -6.96 -3.38 -27.26
C LEU A 65 -8.21 -4.23 -26.97
N ASP A 66 -9.30 -4.02 -27.73
CA ASP A 66 -10.52 -4.80 -27.61
C ASP A 66 -10.27 -6.31 -27.72
N GLY A 67 -10.74 -7.05 -26.74
CA GLY A 67 -10.58 -8.51 -26.64
C GLY A 67 -9.18 -8.98 -26.21
N GLN A 68 -8.21 -8.08 -26.02
CA GLN A 68 -6.82 -8.42 -25.65
C GLN A 68 -6.55 -8.34 -24.14
N VAL A 69 -7.49 -7.85 -23.35
CA VAL A 69 -7.39 -7.77 -21.89
C VAL A 69 -7.72 -9.13 -21.27
N LYS A 70 -6.79 -9.64 -20.46
CA LYS A 70 -6.90 -10.95 -19.80
C LYS A 70 -7.75 -10.89 -18.54
N GLY A 71 -7.53 -9.86 -17.72
CA GLY A 71 -8.17 -9.72 -16.43
C GLY A 71 -8.07 -8.32 -15.85
N ILE A 72 -8.90 -8.06 -14.85
CA ILE A 72 -8.91 -6.84 -14.05
C ILE A 72 -8.40 -7.20 -12.65
N GLY A 73 -7.37 -6.52 -12.18
CA GLY A 73 -6.94 -6.57 -10.79
C GLY A 73 -7.39 -5.31 -10.06
N ILE A 74 -7.93 -5.46 -8.86
CA ILE A 74 -8.48 -4.38 -8.05
C ILE A 74 -7.79 -4.35 -6.70
N GLY A 75 -7.15 -3.23 -6.36
CA GLY A 75 -6.69 -2.90 -5.02
C GLY A 75 -7.69 -1.97 -4.34
N ALA A 76 -8.17 -2.33 -3.15
CA ALA A 76 -9.16 -1.52 -2.44
C ALA A 76 -9.04 -1.65 -0.92
N PRO A 77 -9.38 -0.60 -0.14
CA PRO A 77 -9.42 -0.71 1.31
C PRO A 77 -10.32 -1.87 1.76
N ASN A 78 -9.86 -2.67 2.71
CA ASN A 78 -10.57 -3.86 3.21
C ASN A 78 -11.01 -4.83 2.10
N GLY A 79 -10.24 -4.93 1.03
CA GLY A 79 -10.48 -5.88 -0.05
C GLY A 79 -10.18 -7.31 0.37
N ASN A 80 -11.15 -8.21 0.22
CA ASN A 80 -11.03 -9.63 0.52
C ASN A 80 -10.84 -10.44 -0.77
N TYR A 81 -9.70 -11.11 -0.87
CA TYR A 81 -9.33 -11.86 -2.07
C TYR A 81 -10.24 -13.05 -2.35
N TYR A 82 -10.68 -13.77 -1.31
CA TYR A 82 -11.45 -15.01 -1.48
C TYR A 82 -12.88 -14.76 -1.95
N SER A 83 -13.52 -13.71 -1.42
CA SER A 83 -14.89 -13.36 -1.76
C SER A 83 -15.00 -12.35 -2.91
N GLY A 84 -13.91 -11.68 -3.27
CA GLY A 84 -13.93 -10.56 -4.24
C GLY A 84 -14.72 -9.35 -3.75
N THR A 85 -14.82 -9.18 -2.42
CA THR A 85 -15.64 -8.15 -1.79
C THR A 85 -14.79 -7.06 -1.14
N ILE A 86 -15.35 -5.87 -1.01
CA ILE A 86 -14.91 -4.88 -0.03
C ILE A 86 -15.77 -5.05 1.23
N GLU A 87 -15.15 -5.11 2.41
CA GLU A 87 -15.85 -5.38 3.65
C GLU A 87 -15.66 -4.24 4.65
N PHE A 88 -16.75 -3.50 4.92
CA PHE A 88 -16.81 -2.45 5.94
C PHE A 88 -15.67 -1.41 5.86
N ALA A 89 -15.22 -1.04 4.66
CA ALA A 89 -14.14 -0.08 4.46
C ALA A 89 -14.49 1.29 5.08
N PRO A 90 -13.71 1.81 6.05
CA PRO A 90 -14.05 3.04 6.75
C PRO A 90 -13.91 4.28 5.86
N ASN A 91 -12.98 4.23 4.90
CA ASN A 91 -12.58 5.35 4.06
C ASN A 91 -13.38 5.46 2.74
N LEU A 92 -14.32 4.53 2.51
CA LEU A 92 -15.18 4.55 1.32
C LEU A 92 -16.59 5.02 1.68
N PRO A 93 -17.30 5.67 0.76
CA PRO A 93 -18.67 6.12 1.01
C PRO A 93 -19.64 4.96 1.22
N TRP A 94 -19.40 3.83 0.57
CA TRP A 94 -20.26 2.65 0.60
C TRP A 94 -19.96 1.78 1.82
N LYS A 95 -21.00 1.25 2.45
CA LYS A 95 -20.88 0.46 3.67
C LYS A 95 -21.38 -0.97 3.47
N GLY A 96 -20.97 -1.86 4.39
CA GLY A 96 -21.33 -3.28 4.34
C GLY A 96 -20.36 -4.11 3.53
N ILE A 97 -20.87 -5.22 2.97
CA ILE A 97 -20.12 -6.18 2.14
C ILE A 97 -20.54 -5.95 0.69
N ILE A 98 -19.60 -5.59 -0.16
CA ILE A 98 -19.84 -5.20 -1.56
C ILE A 98 -19.10 -6.19 -2.46
N PRO A 99 -19.80 -6.95 -3.32
CA PRO A 99 -19.21 -7.95 -4.23
C PRO A 99 -18.58 -7.28 -5.46
N LEU A 100 -17.56 -6.45 -5.21
CA LEU A 100 -17.07 -5.51 -6.22
C LEU A 100 -16.43 -6.20 -7.42
N ALA A 101 -15.66 -7.29 -7.22
CA ALA A 101 -15.07 -8.02 -8.34
C ALA A 101 -16.15 -8.59 -9.29
N ALA A 102 -17.21 -9.17 -8.74
CA ALA A 102 -18.33 -9.66 -9.52
C ALA A 102 -19.06 -8.53 -10.27
N MET A 103 -19.23 -7.36 -9.65
CA MET A 103 -19.86 -6.20 -10.28
C MET A 103 -19.06 -5.70 -11.50
N PHE A 104 -17.73 -5.71 -11.43
CA PHE A 104 -16.86 -5.36 -12.56
C PHE A 104 -16.91 -6.43 -13.66
N GLU A 105 -16.83 -7.72 -13.29
CA GLU A 105 -16.92 -8.83 -14.25
C GLU A 105 -18.23 -8.84 -15.00
N GLU A 106 -19.35 -8.63 -14.31
CA GLU A 106 -20.69 -8.59 -14.91
C GLU A 106 -20.83 -7.48 -15.98
N ARG A 107 -20.26 -6.29 -15.70
CA ARG A 107 -20.38 -5.14 -16.60
C ARG A 107 -19.38 -5.13 -17.75
N THR A 108 -18.20 -5.70 -17.56
CA THR A 108 -17.14 -5.66 -18.58
C THR A 108 -16.99 -6.97 -19.34
N GLY A 109 -17.48 -8.09 -18.81
CA GLY A 109 -17.23 -9.43 -19.35
C GLY A 109 -15.76 -9.88 -19.17
N ILE A 110 -14.93 -9.13 -18.40
CA ILE A 110 -13.53 -9.43 -18.15
C ILE A 110 -13.40 -9.99 -16.72
N PRO A 111 -12.75 -11.15 -16.51
CA PRO A 111 -12.54 -11.70 -15.17
C PRO A 111 -11.87 -10.68 -14.24
N ALA A 112 -12.37 -10.53 -13.01
CA ALA A 112 -11.84 -9.59 -12.05
C ALA A 112 -11.41 -10.29 -10.76
N ALA A 113 -10.28 -9.86 -10.19
CA ALA A 113 -9.80 -10.28 -8.88
C ALA A 113 -9.55 -9.04 -8.01
N LEU A 114 -9.81 -9.16 -6.71
CA LEU A 114 -9.73 -8.05 -5.79
C LEU A 114 -8.91 -8.45 -4.54
N THR A 115 -8.14 -7.51 -4.02
CA THR A 115 -7.46 -7.65 -2.74
C THR A 115 -7.32 -6.27 -2.07
N ASN A 116 -6.73 -6.21 -0.87
CA ASN A 116 -6.44 -4.91 -0.28
C ASN A 116 -5.28 -4.21 -1.02
N ASP A 117 -5.16 -2.91 -0.82
CA ASP A 117 -4.20 -2.03 -1.47
C ASP A 117 -2.74 -2.42 -1.17
N ALA A 118 -2.42 -2.81 0.06
CA ALA A 118 -1.07 -3.23 0.43
C ALA A 118 -0.69 -4.59 -0.17
N ASN A 119 -1.61 -5.55 -0.23
CA ASN A 119 -1.40 -6.81 -0.93
C ASN A 119 -1.23 -6.58 -2.44
N ALA A 120 -2.03 -5.70 -3.04
CA ALA A 120 -1.87 -5.33 -4.45
C ALA A 120 -0.46 -4.73 -4.70
N ALA A 121 0.00 -3.83 -3.83
CA ALA A 121 1.35 -3.28 -3.90
C ALA A 121 2.43 -4.37 -3.79
N ALA A 122 2.28 -5.35 -2.89
CA ALA A 122 3.22 -6.46 -2.75
C ALA A 122 3.27 -7.34 -4.00
N ILE A 123 2.12 -7.67 -4.59
CA ILE A 123 2.05 -8.42 -5.87
C ILE A 123 2.71 -7.62 -6.99
N GLY A 124 2.52 -6.29 -7.01
CA GLY A 124 3.17 -5.39 -7.94
C GLY A 124 4.69 -5.41 -7.83
N GLU A 125 5.23 -5.34 -6.62
CA GLU A 125 6.69 -5.43 -6.38
C GLU A 125 7.27 -6.80 -6.77
N MET A 126 6.53 -7.87 -6.53
CA MET A 126 6.92 -9.22 -6.95
C MET A 126 6.95 -9.37 -8.47
N THR A 127 6.04 -8.69 -9.16
CA THR A 127 5.87 -8.83 -10.61
C THR A 127 6.78 -7.87 -11.39
N TYR A 128 6.88 -6.60 -10.95
CA TYR A 128 7.49 -5.51 -11.72
C TYR A 128 8.58 -4.73 -10.98
N GLY A 129 8.71 -4.89 -9.64
CA GLY A 129 9.52 -4.03 -8.80
C GLY A 129 10.69 -4.71 -8.10
N ALA A 130 11.05 -4.20 -6.92
CA ALA A 130 12.22 -4.57 -6.13
C ALA A 130 12.23 -6.03 -5.66
N ALA A 131 11.05 -6.66 -5.50
CA ALA A 131 10.92 -8.05 -5.09
C ALA A 131 10.83 -9.04 -6.27
N ARG A 132 11.09 -8.60 -7.50
CA ARG A 132 11.03 -9.47 -8.67
C ARG A 132 12.01 -10.64 -8.56
N GLY A 133 11.46 -11.86 -8.65
CA GLY A 133 12.23 -13.11 -8.52
C GLY A 133 12.38 -13.61 -7.08
N MET A 134 12.00 -12.83 -6.07
CA MET A 134 11.94 -13.28 -4.68
C MET A 134 10.69 -14.11 -4.43
N LYS A 135 10.80 -15.05 -3.50
CA LYS A 135 9.68 -15.92 -3.10
C LYS A 135 9.19 -15.63 -1.69
N ASP A 136 10.04 -15.04 -0.86
CA ASP A 136 9.77 -14.80 0.54
C ASP A 136 10.13 -13.36 0.90
N PHE A 137 9.15 -12.48 0.99
CA PHE A 137 9.37 -11.09 1.34
C PHE A 137 8.15 -10.47 2.04
N ILE A 138 8.39 -9.35 2.72
CA ILE A 138 7.33 -8.54 3.31
C ILE A 138 7.35 -7.17 2.63
N MET A 139 6.18 -6.71 2.21
CA MET A 139 5.94 -5.35 1.77
C MET A 139 5.39 -4.54 2.94
N ILE A 140 5.92 -3.34 3.18
CA ILE A 140 5.40 -2.37 4.16
C ILE A 140 5.08 -1.07 3.42
N THR A 141 3.82 -0.67 3.46
CA THR A 141 3.39 0.60 2.88
C THR A 141 3.34 1.68 3.98
N LEU A 142 4.02 2.78 3.76
CA LEU A 142 4.16 3.91 4.69
C LEU A 142 3.46 5.15 4.09
N GLY A 143 2.14 5.16 4.21
CA GLY A 143 1.26 6.22 3.74
C GLY A 143 0.53 6.93 4.89
N THR A 144 -0.73 7.30 4.69
CA THR A 144 -1.63 7.83 5.74
C THR A 144 -1.72 6.86 6.92
N GLY A 145 -1.76 5.54 6.62
CA GLY A 145 -1.62 4.44 7.55
C GLY A 145 -0.34 3.63 7.31
N VAL A 146 -0.26 2.45 7.93
CA VAL A 146 0.77 1.43 7.68
C VAL A 146 0.07 0.16 7.23
N GLY A 147 0.22 -0.17 5.94
CA GLY A 147 -0.24 -1.44 5.39
C GLY A 147 0.91 -2.42 5.19
N SER A 148 0.57 -3.67 4.91
CA SER A 148 1.58 -4.69 4.62
C SER A 148 1.01 -5.83 3.78
N GLY A 149 1.89 -6.46 3.01
CA GLY A 149 1.63 -7.71 2.31
C GLY A 149 2.76 -8.69 2.58
N ILE A 150 2.42 -9.94 2.85
CA ILE A 150 3.37 -11.01 3.17
C ILE A 150 3.34 -12.03 2.04
N VAL A 151 4.50 -12.30 1.45
CA VAL A 151 4.66 -13.33 0.41
C VAL A 151 5.54 -14.46 0.96
N VAL A 152 5.08 -15.69 0.82
CA VAL A 152 5.79 -16.91 1.23
C VAL A 152 5.72 -17.94 0.09
N ASN A 153 6.85 -18.49 -0.30
CA ASN A 153 6.97 -19.42 -1.43
C ASN A 153 6.39 -18.85 -2.75
N GLY A 154 6.49 -17.54 -2.96
CA GLY A 154 5.96 -16.85 -4.13
C GLY A 154 4.44 -16.68 -4.13
N GLN A 155 3.78 -16.90 -3.00
CA GLN A 155 2.34 -16.75 -2.85
C GLN A 155 2.00 -15.74 -1.77
N MET A 156 1.01 -14.89 -2.05
CA MET A 156 0.48 -13.95 -1.07
C MET A 156 -0.19 -14.69 0.09
N VAL A 157 0.12 -14.30 1.31
CA VAL A 157 -0.52 -14.82 2.53
C VAL A 157 -1.80 -14.04 2.79
N TYR A 158 -2.93 -14.62 2.42
CA TYR A 158 -4.26 -14.04 2.69
C TYR A 158 -4.85 -14.47 4.03
N GLY A 159 -4.32 -15.57 4.62
CA GLY A 159 -4.89 -16.14 5.84
C GLY A 159 -6.16 -16.96 5.57
N HIS A 160 -6.84 -17.35 6.65
CA HIS A 160 -8.05 -18.16 6.57
C HIS A 160 -9.26 -17.42 6.02
N ASP A 161 -9.37 -16.15 6.37
CA ASP A 161 -10.52 -15.28 6.08
C ASP A 161 -10.24 -14.14 5.10
N GLY A 162 -9.01 -14.06 4.56
CA GLY A 162 -8.62 -13.03 3.57
C GLY A 162 -7.99 -11.77 4.17
N PHE A 163 -7.82 -11.67 5.50
CA PHE A 163 -7.35 -10.48 6.19
C PHE A 163 -5.98 -10.64 6.89
N ALA A 164 -5.16 -11.60 6.50
CA ALA A 164 -3.80 -11.69 7.04
C ALA A 164 -2.94 -10.51 6.58
N GLY A 165 -1.92 -10.21 7.37
CA GLY A 165 -0.94 -9.18 7.00
C GLY A 165 -1.23 -7.79 7.58
N GLU A 166 -2.09 -7.65 8.59
CA GLU A 166 -2.38 -6.38 9.27
C GLU A 166 -1.24 -5.94 10.22
N LEU A 167 0.01 -5.92 9.72
CA LEU A 167 1.21 -5.66 10.53
C LEU A 167 1.25 -4.22 11.08
N GLY A 168 0.60 -3.26 10.43
CA GLY A 168 0.45 -1.90 10.96
C GLY A 168 -0.30 -1.84 12.28
N HIS A 169 -1.05 -2.89 12.61
CA HIS A 169 -1.82 -2.97 13.85
C HIS A 169 -1.17 -3.86 14.93
N VAL A 170 0.04 -4.33 14.74
CA VAL A 170 0.85 -4.94 15.81
C VAL A 170 1.14 -3.90 16.88
N ILE A 171 1.00 -4.30 18.16
CA ILE A 171 1.13 -3.39 19.29
C ILE A 171 2.60 -3.26 19.68
N MET A 172 3.18 -2.10 19.38
CA MET A 172 4.56 -1.75 19.72
C MET A 172 4.70 -1.12 21.11
N ARG A 173 3.66 -0.50 21.61
CA ARG A 173 3.66 0.14 22.94
C ARG A 173 2.41 -0.29 23.70
N ARG A 174 2.56 -1.28 24.61
CA ARG A 174 1.44 -1.83 25.38
C ARG A 174 0.99 -0.90 26.48
N GLU A 175 1.92 -0.19 27.11
CA GLU A 175 1.66 0.79 28.15
C GLU A 175 1.75 2.20 27.56
N ASN A 176 0.83 3.06 27.94
CA ASN A 176 0.76 4.46 27.49
C ASN A 176 0.78 4.63 25.95
N GLY A 177 0.36 3.58 25.21
CA GLY A 177 0.34 3.59 23.74
C GLY A 177 -0.62 4.62 23.18
N ARG A 178 -0.25 5.22 22.05
CA ARG A 178 -1.09 6.16 21.29
C ARG A 178 -2.35 5.47 20.80
N LEU A 179 -3.48 6.19 20.87
CA LEU A 179 -4.72 5.71 20.23
C LEU A 179 -4.52 5.63 18.72
N CYS A 180 -4.83 4.48 18.14
CA CYS A 180 -4.84 4.21 16.70
C CYS A 180 -6.24 4.40 16.12
N GLY A 181 -6.33 4.71 14.83
CA GLY A 181 -7.59 4.81 14.08
C GLY A 181 -8.47 3.55 14.15
N CYS A 182 -7.87 2.37 14.37
CA CYS A 182 -8.60 1.11 14.57
C CYS A 182 -9.27 0.97 15.96
N GLY A 183 -9.15 1.95 16.83
CA GLY A 183 -9.70 1.96 18.20
C GLY A 183 -8.78 1.32 19.25
N ARG A 184 -7.70 0.62 18.85
CA ARG A 184 -6.71 0.03 19.76
C ARG A 184 -5.64 1.05 20.13
N LYS A 185 -4.83 0.75 21.16
CA LYS A 185 -3.72 1.60 21.58
C LYS A 185 -2.39 0.91 21.30
N GLY A 186 -1.39 1.72 20.90
CA GLY A 186 0.00 1.29 20.74
C GLY A 186 0.33 0.61 19.42
N CYS A 187 -0.57 0.61 18.42
CA CYS A 187 -0.31 0.05 17.10
C CYS A 187 0.90 0.72 16.42
N LEU A 188 1.65 -0.05 15.62
CA LEU A 188 2.77 0.44 14.81
C LEU A 188 2.37 1.66 13.96
N GLU A 189 1.21 1.61 13.32
CA GLU A 189 0.65 2.69 12.50
C GLU A 189 0.57 4.02 13.23
N ALA A 190 0.21 4.03 14.52
CA ALA A 190 0.09 5.26 15.30
C ALA A 190 1.42 6.00 15.50
N TYR A 191 2.55 5.37 15.13
CA TYR A 191 3.90 5.92 15.22
C TYR A 191 4.58 6.07 13.86
N CYS A 192 4.39 5.10 12.97
CA CYS A 192 5.20 4.94 11.75
C CYS A 192 4.46 5.30 10.46
N SER A 193 3.20 5.74 10.52
CA SER A 193 2.50 6.32 9.37
C SER A 193 2.81 7.81 9.20
N ALA A 194 2.45 8.41 8.08
CA ALA A 194 2.56 9.86 7.87
C ALA A 194 1.80 10.65 8.93
N THR A 195 0.61 10.17 9.34
CA THR A 195 -0.16 10.78 10.44
C THR A 195 0.52 10.57 11.79
N GLY A 196 1.19 9.43 11.99
CA GLY A 196 2.00 9.13 13.16
C GLY A 196 3.20 10.07 13.30
N VAL A 197 3.92 10.36 12.19
CA VAL A 197 5.02 11.32 12.15
C VAL A 197 4.53 12.73 12.47
N ALA A 198 3.44 13.18 11.86
CA ALA A 198 2.83 14.49 12.16
C ALA A 198 2.43 14.60 13.63
N ARG A 199 1.90 13.53 14.22
CA ARG A 199 1.61 13.47 15.65
C ARG A 199 2.88 13.54 16.50
N SER A 200 3.93 12.83 16.12
CA SER A 200 5.24 12.91 16.78
C SER A 200 5.77 14.34 16.78
N ALA A 201 5.63 15.08 15.67
CA ALA A 201 6.04 16.47 15.59
C ALA A 201 5.34 17.33 16.65
N ARG A 202 4.02 17.22 16.80
CA ARG A 202 3.25 17.92 17.83
C ARG A 202 3.72 17.59 19.25
N GLU A 203 3.95 16.30 19.52
CA GLU A 203 4.40 15.84 20.84
C GLU A 203 5.82 16.33 21.16
N PHE A 204 6.79 16.26 20.22
CA PHE A 204 8.16 16.73 20.39
C PHE A 204 8.23 18.25 20.57
N LEU A 205 7.47 19.01 19.78
CA LEU A 205 7.40 20.46 19.92
C LEU A 205 6.80 20.91 21.27
N THR A 206 5.86 20.15 21.81
CA THR A 206 5.26 20.41 23.13
C THR A 206 6.24 20.07 24.26
N ALA A 207 7.01 18.98 24.09
CA ALA A 207 7.95 18.50 25.12
C ALA A 207 9.27 19.27 25.16
N SER A 208 9.62 20.04 24.13
CA SER A 208 10.88 20.79 24.01
C SER A 208 10.65 22.27 23.75
N THR A 209 11.52 23.11 24.24
CA THR A 209 11.61 24.54 23.92
C THR A 209 12.68 24.87 22.89
N GLU A 210 13.39 23.87 22.37
CA GLU A 210 14.45 24.07 21.36
C GLU A 210 13.89 24.71 20.10
N PRO A 211 14.69 25.53 19.41
CA PRO A 211 14.32 26.09 18.12
C PRO A 211 14.00 25.01 17.10
N SER A 212 12.95 25.21 16.31
CA SER A 212 12.58 24.35 15.20
C SER A 212 11.83 25.15 14.14
N LEU A 213 12.08 24.84 12.85
CA LEU A 213 11.34 25.40 11.73
C LEU A 213 9.85 25.01 11.76
N LEU A 214 9.53 23.87 12.37
CA LEU A 214 8.16 23.38 12.53
C LEU A 214 7.30 24.30 13.42
N ARG A 215 7.89 25.13 14.28
CA ARG A 215 7.15 26.08 15.13
C ARG A 215 6.49 27.21 14.37
N ALA A 216 6.89 27.42 13.10
CA ALA A 216 6.25 28.40 12.22
C ALA A 216 4.93 27.91 11.61
N ILE A 217 4.61 26.62 11.79
CA ILE A 217 3.41 25.96 11.25
C ILE A 217 2.45 25.71 12.41
N SER A 218 1.16 25.91 12.20
CA SER A 218 0.13 25.54 13.19
C SER A 218 0.23 24.05 13.52
N ALA A 219 0.15 23.69 14.78
CA ALA A 219 0.38 22.32 15.23
C ALA A 219 -0.57 21.30 14.55
N GLU A 220 -1.80 21.71 14.26
CA GLU A 220 -2.82 20.88 13.59
C GLU A 220 -2.51 20.68 12.11
N GLU A 221 -1.79 21.60 11.47
CA GLU A 221 -1.49 21.61 10.04
C GLU A 221 -0.18 20.92 9.70
N ILE A 222 0.70 20.63 10.70
CA ILE A 222 1.97 19.95 10.47
C ILE A 222 1.73 18.59 9.82
N THR A 223 2.38 18.36 8.69
CA THR A 223 2.39 17.11 7.93
C THR A 223 3.74 16.38 8.06
N SER A 224 3.78 15.11 7.68
CA SER A 224 5.07 14.37 7.58
C SER A 224 6.01 14.98 6.56
N LYS A 225 5.48 15.64 5.52
CA LYS A 225 6.28 16.36 4.53
C LYS A 225 6.98 17.58 5.15
N ASP A 226 6.29 18.34 5.99
CA ASP A 226 6.90 19.48 6.69
C ASP A 226 8.04 19.03 7.60
N VAL A 227 7.86 17.88 8.28
CA VAL A 227 8.93 17.28 9.10
C VAL A 227 10.13 16.92 8.22
N TYR A 228 9.91 16.32 7.05
CA TYR A 228 10.98 16.00 6.11
C TYR A 228 11.68 17.28 5.60
N ASP A 229 10.93 18.26 5.18
CA ASP A 229 11.47 19.53 4.64
C ASP A 229 12.28 20.28 5.71
N ALA A 230 11.89 20.20 6.99
CA ALA A 230 12.66 20.74 8.12
C ALA A 230 13.93 19.92 8.40
N ALA A 231 13.84 18.58 8.41
CA ALA A 231 14.98 17.70 8.64
C ALA A 231 16.09 17.93 7.60
N VAL A 232 15.73 18.07 6.33
CA VAL A 232 16.67 18.39 5.23
C VAL A 232 17.40 19.72 5.46
N LYS A 233 16.73 20.69 6.10
CA LYS A 233 17.33 22.00 6.45
C LYS A 233 18.15 21.95 7.75
N GLY A 234 18.34 20.76 8.34
CA GLY A 234 19.15 20.58 9.55
C GLY A 234 18.40 20.81 10.87
N ASP A 235 17.06 20.84 10.83
CA ASP A 235 16.24 20.96 12.04
C ASP A 235 16.40 19.73 12.93
N LYS A 236 16.92 19.93 14.14
CA LYS A 236 17.26 18.86 15.06
C LYS A 236 16.01 18.11 15.53
N ILE A 237 14.94 18.82 15.87
CA ILE A 237 13.68 18.18 16.31
C ILE A 237 13.11 17.33 15.18
N ALA A 238 13.12 17.81 13.93
CA ALA A 238 12.63 17.04 12.79
C ALA A 238 13.48 15.77 12.55
N GLN A 239 14.80 15.85 12.70
CA GLN A 239 15.68 14.67 12.61
C GLN A 239 15.42 13.69 13.75
N ASP A 240 15.21 14.17 14.98
CA ASP A 240 14.88 13.33 16.13
C ASP A 240 13.53 12.60 15.96
N ILE A 241 12.57 13.23 15.29
CA ILE A 241 11.28 12.59 14.93
C ILE A 241 11.52 11.43 13.96
N PHE A 242 12.35 11.60 12.94
CA PHE A 242 12.70 10.51 12.03
C PHE A 242 13.45 9.38 12.73
N ASN A 243 14.39 9.69 13.62
CA ASN A 243 15.08 8.71 14.44
C ASN A 243 14.09 7.92 15.32
N PHE A 244 13.18 8.61 16.00
CA PHE A 244 12.12 7.99 16.80
C PHE A 244 11.24 7.06 15.98
N THR A 245 10.77 7.52 14.83
CA THR A 245 9.90 6.75 13.92
C THR A 245 10.64 5.53 13.37
N GLY A 246 11.87 5.73 12.87
CA GLY A 246 12.70 4.66 12.31
C GLY A 246 13.08 3.60 13.35
N THR A 247 13.35 4.01 14.58
CA THR A 247 13.65 3.07 15.68
C THR A 247 12.46 2.14 15.93
N ILE A 248 11.24 2.68 16.07
CA ILE A 248 10.04 1.86 16.30
C ILE A 248 9.77 0.93 15.13
N LEU A 249 9.94 1.42 13.90
CA LEU A 249 9.74 0.58 12.72
C LEU A 249 10.79 -0.53 12.64
N GLY A 250 12.07 -0.23 12.87
CA GLY A 250 13.14 -1.22 12.86
C GLY A 250 12.98 -2.31 13.95
N GLU A 251 12.51 -1.95 15.15
CA GLU A 251 12.11 -2.90 16.19
C GLU A 251 11.01 -3.85 15.66
N ALA A 252 9.95 -3.29 15.03
CA ALA A 252 8.86 -4.09 14.47
C ALA A 252 9.34 -5.02 13.34
N LEU A 253 10.20 -4.51 12.45
CA LEU A 253 10.73 -5.31 11.35
C LEU A 253 11.58 -6.48 11.85
N ALA A 254 12.32 -6.33 12.96
CA ALA A 254 13.06 -7.42 13.59
C ALA A 254 12.12 -8.54 14.08
N ASP A 255 10.96 -8.18 14.64
CA ASP A 255 9.93 -9.15 15.04
C ASP A 255 9.32 -9.86 13.82
N PHE A 256 9.08 -9.12 12.73
CA PHE A 256 8.52 -9.71 11.50
C PHE A 256 9.52 -10.66 10.83
N ILE A 257 10.83 -10.37 10.88
CA ILE A 257 11.88 -11.28 10.43
C ILE A 257 11.88 -12.55 11.26
N ALA A 258 11.75 -12.45 12.59
CA ALA A 258 11.69 -13.61 13.46
C ALA A 258 10.46 -14.50 13.17
N PHE A 259 9.36 -13.90 12.70
CA PHE A 259 8.13 -14.62 12.36
C PHE A 259 8.20 -15.35 11.02
N SER A 260 8.73 -14.73 9.96
CA SER A 260 8.62 -15.27 8.59
C SER A 260 9.95 -15.52 7.86
N SER A 261 11.09 -15.05 8.40
CA SER A 261 12.43 -15.21 7.80
C SER A 261 12.49 -14.80 6.31
N PRO A 262 12.09 -13.59 5.95
CA PRO A 262 12.02 -13.18 4.55
C PRO A 262 13.38 -12.88 3.93
N GLU A 263 13.50 -13.00 2.60
CA GLU A 263 14.69 -12.56 1.84
C GLU A 263 14.87 -11.04 1.91
N ALA A 264 13.73 -10.32 1.89
CA ALA A 264 13.71 -8.86 1.95
C ALA A 264 12.47 -8.31 2.65
N ILE A 265 12.61 -7.08 3.14
CA ILE A 265 11.48 -6.19 3.47
C ILE A 265 11.55 -5.01 2.52
N VAL A 266 10.46 -4.76 1.78
CA VAL A 266 10.35 -3.66 0.81
C VAL A 266 9.52 -2.54 1.41
N LEU A 267 10.06 -1.33 1.47
CA LEU A 267 9.37 -0.13 1.94
C LEU A 267 8.78 0.64 0.75
N PHE A 268 7.51 0.99 0.83
CA PHE A 268 6.77 1.75 -0.17
C PHE A 268 6.02 2.93 0.46
N GLY A 269 5.70 3.93 -0.35
CA GLY A 269 4.84 5.05 0.05
C GLY A 269 5.58 6.35 0.32
N GLY A 270 4.79 7.40 0.64
CA GLY A 270 5.32 8.75 0.73
C GLY A 270 6.39 8.95 1.80
N LEU A 271 6.22 8.31 2.96
CA LEU A 271 7.20 8.42 4.05
C LEU A 271 8.51 7.69 3.71
N ALA A 272 8.44 6.57 2.97
CA ALA A 272 9.64 5.86 2.51
C ALA A 272 10.56 6.74 1.65
N LYS A 273 10.00 7.72 0.91
CA LYS A 273 10.76 8.68 0.09
C LYS A 273 11.58 9.68 0.89
N SER A 274 11.49 9.70 2.20
CA SER A 274 12.39 10.50 3.04
C SER A 274 13.83 10.01 2.99
N GLY A 275 14.12 8.94 2.24
CA GLY A 275 15.47 8.44 1.98
C GLY A 275 16.21 8.09 3.26
N ASP A 276 17.46 8.53 3.37
CA ASP A 276 18.34 8.19 4.49
C ASP A 276 17.80 8.67 5.85
N TYR A 277 16.95 9.71 5.88
CA TYR A 277 16.36 10.18 7.15
C TYR A 277 15.49 9.12 7.82
N ILE A 278 14.80 8.31 7.05
CA ILE A 278 13.97 7.21 7.60
C ILE A 278 14.69 5.86 7.49
N PHE A 279 15.42 5.63 6.39
CA PHE A 279 16.07 4.35 6.12
C PHE A 279 17.16 4.01 7.15
N ASN A 280 18.07 4.95 7.44
CA ASN A 280 19.18 4.69 8.34
C ASN A 280 18.71 4.32 9.76
N PRO A 281 17.83 5.10 10.42
CA PRO A 281 17.37 4.71 11.77
C PRO A 281 16.54 3.40 11.77
N ILE A 282 15.85 3.06 10.68
CA ILE A 282 15.21 1.75 10.55
C ILE A 282 16.27 0.66 10.53
N GLN A 283 17.29 0.79 9.67
CA GLN A 283 18.34 -0.21 9.52
C GLN A 283 19.13 -0.40 10.82
N GLU A 284 19.50 0.69 11.49
CA GLU A 284 20.21 0.66 12.77
C GLU A 284 19.40 -0.07 13.85
N ALA A 285 18.12 0.24 13.98
CA ALA A 285 17.25 -0.41 14.96
C ALA A 285 16.98 -1.88 14.59
N LEU A 286 16.80 -2.19 13.31
CA LEU A 286 16.68 -3.56 12.83
C LEU A 286 17.91 -4.39 13.20
N ASP A 287 19.11 -3.92 12.89
CA ASP A 287 20.38 -4.63 13.14
C ASP A 287 20.65 -4.82 14.64
N ALA A 288 20.18 -3.88 15.47
CA ALA A 288 20.30 -3.96 16.92
C ALA A 288 19.34 -4.98 17.55
N ASN A 289 18.16 -5.21 16.95
CA ASN A 289 17.09 -6.00 17.56
C ASN A 289 16.89 -7.37 16.91
N VAL A 290 17.37 -7.58 15.68
CA VAL A 290 17.21 -8.87 15.00
C VAL A 290 18.01 -9.97 15.69
N LEU A 291 17.45 -11.19 15.75
CA LEU A 291 18.14 -12.35 16.30
C LEU A 291 19.46 -12.63 15.55
N PRO A 292 20.53 -13.08 16.25
CA PRO A 292 21.84 -13.31 15.63
C PRO A 292 21.81 -14.20 14.38
N ILE A 293 20.89 -15.18 14.32
CA ILE A 293 20.75 -16.10 13.19
C ILE A 293 20.27 -15.40 11.90
N TYR A 294 19.65 -14.22 12.00
CA TYR A 294 19.14 -13.45 10.85
C TYR A 294 20.02 -12.28 10.44
N LYS A 295 21.08 -11.94 11.24
CA LYS A 295 21.95 -10.80 10.94
C LYS A 295 22.50 -10.88 9.52
N GLY A 296 22.27 -9.81 8.74
CA GLY A 296 22.73 -9.68 7.35
C GLY A 296 22.05 -10.60 6.32
N LYS A 297 20.99 -11.32 6.68
CA LYS A 297 20.29 -12.23 5.78
C LYS A 297 19.11 -11.58 5.08
N THR A 298 18.31 -10.80 5.79
CA THR A 298 17.18 -10.07 5.23
C THR A 298 17.63 -8.70 4.73
N LYS A 299 17.28 -8.35 3.50
CA LYS A 299 17.58 -7.05 2.92
C LYS A 299 16.46 -6.06 3.24
N LEU A 300 16.80 -4.84 3.59
CA LEU A 300 15.86 -3.73 3.60
C LEU A 300 15.96 -3.02 2.24
N LEU A 301 14.87 -2.93 1.51
CA LEU A 301 14.82 -2.38 0.15
C LEU A 301 13.78 -1.27 0.07
N MET A 302 14.00 -0.35 -0.86
CA MET A 302 12.99 0.62 -1.27
C MET A 302 12.25 0.10 -2.48
N SER A 303 10.97 0.43 -2.59
CA SER A 303 10.16 0.14 -3.78
C SER A 303 10.81 0.69 -5.05
N GLU A 304 10.77 -0.09 -6.12
CA GLU A 304 11.20 0.31 -7.47
C GLU A 304 10.03 0.64 -8.40
N LEU A 305 8.77 0.52 -7.92
CA LEU A 305 7.61 0.92 -8.71
C LEU A 305 7.60 2.45 -8.90
N LYS A 306 7.41 2.90 -10.14
CA LYS A 306 7.32 4.33 -10.46
C LYS A 306 6.06 4.92 -9.82
N ASP A 307 6.21 6.01 -9.11
CA ASP A 307 5.15 6.65 -8.32
C ASP A 307 3.84 6.89 -9.08
N ALA A 308 3.94 7.43 -10.29
CA ALA A 308 2.78 7.76 -11.11
C ALA A 308 1.97 6.51 -11.51
N ASP A 309 2.63 5.37 -11.58
CA ASP A 309 2.08 4.13 -12.10
C ASP A 309 1.91 3.05 -11.00
N ALA A 310 2.52 3.26 -9.82
CA ALA A 310 2.63 2.24 -8.78
C ALA A 310 1.28 1.65 -8.36
N ALA A 311 0.26 2.48 -8.21
CA ALA A 311 -1.08 2.04 -7.82
C ALA A 311 -1.71 1.15 -8.90
N VAL A 312 -1.63 1.58 -10.16
CA VAL A 312 -2.12 0.81 -11.31
C VAL A 312 -1.31 -0.48 -11.50
N LEU A 313 0.02 -0.40 -11.39
CA LEU A 313 0.90 -1.56 -11.51
C LEU A 313 0.63 -2.59 -10.41
N GLY A 314 0.52 -2.13 -9.17
CA GLY A 314 0.20 -2.99 -8.03
C GLY A 314 -1.09 -3.79 -8.26
N ALA A 315 -2.17 -3.08 -8.57
CA ALA A 315 -3.45 -3.73 -8.85
C ALA A 315 -3.40 -4.61 -10.12
N SER A 316 -2.77 -4.14 -11.22
CA SER A 316 -2.73 -4.86 -12.50
C SER A 316 -2.08 -6.24 -12.40
N ALA A 317 -1.07 -6.38 -11.54
CA ALA A 317 -0.38 -7.64 -11.35
C ALA A 317 -1.33 -8.78 -10.93
N LEU A 318 -2.36 -8.47 -10.11
CA LEU A 318 -3.41 -9.41 -9.74
C LEU A 318 -4.28 -9.84 -10.95
N GLY A 319 -4.43 -8.98 -11.95
CA GLY A 319 -5.21 -9.25 -13.16
C GLY A 319 -4.67 -10.42 -14.00
N TRP A 320 -3.37 -10.75 -13.90
CA TRP A 320 -2.79 -11.89 -14.59
C TRP A 320 -3.32 -13.24 -14.08
N GLU A 321 -3.73 -13.30 -12.82
CA GLU A 321 -4.24 -14.49 -12.16
C GLU A 321 -5.78 -14.51 -12.05
N ALA A 322 -6.45 -13.44 -12.49
CA ALA A 322 -7.90 -13.33 -12.40
C ALA A 322 -8.58 -14.47 -13.18
N LYS A 323 -9.53 -15.13 -12.52
CA LYS A 323 -10.37 -16.20 -13.07
C LYS A 323 -11.81 -15.79 -12.95
N SER A 324 -12.64 -16.19 -13.92
CA SER A 324 -14.07 -15.92 -13.84
C SER A 324 -14.66 -16.54 -12.57
N MET A 325 -15.41 -15.76 -11.84
CA MET A 325 -16.14 -16.19 -10.62
C MET A 325 -17.44 -16.89 -11.05
N LYS A 326 -17.32 -18.02 -11.78
CA LYS A 326 -18.48 -18.85 -12.19
C LYS A 326 -18.89 -19.83 -11.11
#